data_15ee932f4497b392424e54a265f38d86
#
_entry.id   15ee932f4497b392424e54a265f38d86
#
_cell.length_a   1.000
_cell.length_b   1.000
_cell.length_c   1.000
_cell.angle_alpha   90.00
_cell.angle_beta   90.00
_cell.angle_gamma   90.00
#
_symmetry.space_group_name_H-M   'P 1'
#
loop_
_entity.id
_entity.type
_entity.pdbx_description
1 polymer ?
#
loop_
_entity_poly.entity_id
_entity_poly.type
_entity_poly.pdbx_seq_one_letter_code
_entity_poly.pdbx_strand_id
1 'polypeptide(L)'
;MRVAALLSVVVLWSGSTVLAQGPVSPVEPPPLHLTDAVAWARQHHPALASGAARIAAAHQAPEMARSLMPPMVDATIWQWPVTSINPADANMYMFMIEQELPGRGKRQLRAAAAEREVGRITAETVVREQVVASGVRQAYAALRATLLEIGATHEAAQAARDLVQATEASYASGSGMQSSVVRAALAETELTERLAMLEADAAMRRLALNGAMGRDLATPIGELDADLPVPIVPSLAALLEEAAAVHPELGAARAEIATSDAALEAARAEGRPDWVIQGGYMLMPGEAGAWTARVGLTWPTAPWAKKRLSAATREAEARVLAAQADLEANRLQIARMVGESRASLVGTLARLAVLRDTMRPQSAHLVEATRLAFAAGKVPLSEVVDVQKMRLQTEVDIARATGDADIAWAALESAVGRDLRPPKE
;
A
#
# COMPACT_ATOMS: atom_id res chain seq x y z
N MET A 1 27.44 -71.54 -15.39
CA MET A 1 27.09 -71.89 -13.99
C MET A 1 26.64 -70.57 -13.29
N ARG A 2 25.34 -70.52 -13.01
CA ARG A 2 24.68 -69.35 -12.36
C ARG A 2 24.68 -69.62 -10.84
N VAL A 3 25.13 -68.65 -10.07
CA VAL A 3 24.93 -68.66 -8.61
C VAL A 3 24.12 -67.41 -8.31
N ALA A 4 22.87 -67.65 -7.87
CA ALA A 4 21.95 -66.61 -7.40
C ALA A 4 22.21 -66.38 -5.91
N ALA A 5 22.46 -65.14 -5.51
CA ALA A 5 22.52 -64.73 -4.11
C ALA A 5 21.18 -64.07 -3.73
N LEU A 6 20.45 -64.71 -2.83
CA LEU A 6 19.24 -64.21 -2.18
C LEU A 6 19.64 -63.19 -1.07
N LEU A 7 19.26 -61.94 -1.23
CA LEU A 7 19.33 -60.92 -0.17
C LEU A 7 17.98 -60.87 0.55
N SER A 8 17.97 -61.38 1.80
CA SER A 8 16.82 -61.20 2.70
C SER A 8 16.79 -59.79 3.29
N VAL A 9 15.76 -59.04 2.95
CA VAL A 9 15.49 -57.71 3.56
C VAL A 9 14.71 -57.93 4.84
N VAL A 10 15.34 -57.67 5.98
CA VAL A 10 14.68 -57.56 7.29
C VAL A 10 14.10 -56.20 7.45
N VAL A 11 12.76 -56.05 7.38
CA VAL A 11 12.04 -54.81 7.67
C VAL A 11 11.86 -54.73 9.19
N LEU A 12 12.66 -53.89 9.83
CA LEU A 12 12.46 -53.47 11.23
C LEU A 12 11.33 -52.46 11.28
N TRP A 13 10.17 -52.85 11.76
CA TRP A 13 9.03 -51.99 12.07
C TRP A 13 9.32 -51.28 13.40
N SER A 14 9.87 -50.04 13.35
CA SER A 14 9.95 -49.14 14.49
C SER A 14 8.58 -48.52 14.70
N GLY A 15 7.84 -49.04 15.67
CA GLY A 15 6.58 -48.47 16.14
C GLY A 15 6.86 -47.10 16.79
N SER A 16 6.57 -46.02 16.08
CA SER A 16 6.53 -44.68 16.65
C SER A 16 5.27 -44.58 17.51
N THR A 17 5.42 -44.55 18.82
CA THR A 17 4.35 -44.16 19.75
C THR A 17 4.02 -42.71 19.49
N VAL A 18 2.88 -42.46 18.82
CA VAL A 18 2.25 -41.17 18.74
C VAL A 18 1.77 -40.84 20.16
N LEU A 19 2.52 -40.03 20.88
CA LEU A 19 2.04 -39.35 22.08
C LEU A 19 0.88 -38.47 21.64
N ALA A 20 -0.34 -38.83 22.05
CA ALA A 20 -1.50 -37.96 21.91
C ALA A 20 -1.20 -36.65 22.63
N GLN A 21 -0.92 -35.60 21.88
CA GLN A 21 -0.90 -34.25 22.42
C GLN A 21 -2.31 -33.99 22.93
N GLY A 22 -2.44 -33.77 24.23
CA GLY A 22 -3.68 -33.33 24.87
C GLY A 22 -4.15 -32.04 24.17
N PRO A 23 -5.44 -31.66 24.33
CA PRO A 23 -5.97 -30.45 23.71
C PRO A 23 -5.11 -29.27 24.15
N VAL A 24 -4.33 -28.74 23.22
CA VAL A 24 -3.62 -27.47 23.40
C VAL A 24 -4.72 -26.42 23.62
N SER A 25 -4.83 -25.91 24.82
CA SER A 25 -5.70 -24.74 25.07
C SER A 25 -5.37 -23.69 24.03
N PRO A 26 -6.34 -23.10 23.34
CA PRO A 26 -6.07 -22.06 22.37
C PRO A 26 -5.32 -20.95 23.10
N VAL A 27 -4.03 -20.82 22.79
CA VAL A 27 -3.22 -19.68 23.29
C VAL A 27 -3.85 -18.46 22.66
N GLU A 28 -4.45 -17.60 23.49
CA GLU A 28 -4.96 -16.31 23.02
C GLU A 28 -3.83 -15.56 22.30
N PRO A 29 -4.06 -15.10 21.09
CA PRO A 29 -3.05 -14.34 20.37
C PRO A 29 -2.70 -13.07 21.15
N PRO A 30 -1.43 -12.66 21.19
CA PRO A 30 -1.02 -11.47 21.90
C PRO A 30 -1.77 -10.22 21.39
N PRO A 31 -2.00 -9.21 22.25
CA PRO A 31 -2.63 -7.97 21.82
C PRO A 31 -1.85 -7.34 20.66
N LEU A 32 -2.55 -6.76 19.71
CA LEU A 32 -1.98 -6.12 18.54
C LEU A 32 -2.12 -4.60 18.67
N HIS A 33 -1.01 -3.91 18.94
CA HIS A 33 -1.01 -2.45 18.96
C HIS A 33 -0.88 -1.87 17.53
N LEU A 34 -1.45 -0.69 17.31
CA LEU A 34 -1.38 -0.01 16.02
C LEU A 34 0.06 0.21 15.55
N THR A 35 0.94 0.61 16.47
CA THR A 35 2.38 0.82 16.19
C THR A 35 3.06 -0.44 15.71
N ASP A 36 2.74 -1.59 16.33
CA ASP A 36 3.33 -2.88 16.01
C ASP A 36 2.82 -3.40 14.67
N ALA A 37 1.53 -3.20 14.37
CA ALA A 37 0.94 -3.55 13.10
C ALA A 37 1.62 -2.80 11.93
N VAL A 38 1.84 -1.48 12.08
CA VAL A 38 2.53 -0.66 11.10
C VAL A 38 4.00 -1.05 10.98
N ALA A 39 4.70 -1.27 12.12
CA ALA A 39 6.10 -1.69 12.12
C ALA A 39 6.30 -3.05 11.45
N TRP A 40 5.42 -4.00 11.72
CA TRP A 40 5.41 -5.30 11.05
C TRP A 40 5.29 -5.15 9.52
N ALA A 41 4.30 -4.38 9.05
CA ALA A 41 4.08 -4.16 7.63
C ALA A 41 5.30 -3.51 6.96
N ARG A 42 5.92 -2.52 7.58
CA ARG A 42 7.15 -1.88 7.07
C ARG A 42 8.30 -2.87 6.88
N GLN A 43 8.39 -3.89 7.73
CA GLN A 43 9.48 -4.86 7.67
C GLN A 43 9.19 -6.04 6.73
N HIS A 44 7.93 -6.46 6.59
CA HIS A 44 7.60 -7.75 5.98
C HIS A 44 6.69 -7.65 4.76
N HIS A 45 6.12 -6.47 4.46
CA HIS A 45 5.15 -6.37 3.37
C HIS A 45 5.81 -6.60 1.99
N PRO A 46 5.31 -7.56 1.17
CA PRO A 46 5.93 -7.93 -0.11
C PRO A 46 6.11 -6.76 -1.09
N ALA A 47 5.21 -5.78 -1.06
CA ALA A 47 5.31 -4.59 -1.91
C ALA A 47 6.55 -3.75 -1.61
N LEU A 48 7.03 -3.74 -0.35
CA LEU A 48 8.24 -3.01 0.05
C LEU A 48 9.51 -3.79 -0.33
N ALA A 49 9.49 -5.12 -0.18
CA ALA A 49 10.56 -5.98 -0.68
C ALA A 49 10.74 -5.82 -2.20
N SER A 50 9.66 -5.75 -2.97
CA SER A 50 9.73 -5.48 -4.42
C SER A 50 10.30 -4.09 -4.72
N GLY A 51 9.99 -3.08 -3.90
CA GLY A 51 10.54 -1.72 -4.00
C GLY A 51 12.05 -1.72 -3.81
N ALA A 52 12.55 -2.37 -2.76
CA ALA A 52 13.98 -2.52 -2.48
C ALA A 52 14.73 -3.22 -3.64
N ALA A 53 14.15 -4.28 -4.20
CA ALA A 53 14.72 -4.95 -5.37
C ALA A 53 14.79 -4.05 -6.61
N ARG A 54 13.76 -3.21 -6.84
CA ARG A 54 13.77 -2.23 -7.94
C ARG A 54 14.85 -1.16 -7.75
N ILE A 55 15.04 -0.67 -6.54
CA ILE A 55 16.11 0.27 -6.22
C ILE A 55 17.48 -0.38 -6.48
N ALA A 56 17.68 -1.63 -6.02
CA ALA A 56 18.92 -2.37 -6.25
C ALA A 56 19.19 -2.58 -7.75
N ALA A 57 18.17 -2.89 -8.55
CA ALA A 57 18.28 -3.01 -9.99
C ALA A 57 18.60 -1.67 -10.65
N ALA A 58 17.94 -0.58 -10.24
CA ALA A 58 18.14 0.74 -10.80
C ALA A 58 19.58 1.27 -10.55
N HIS A 59 20.20 0.92 -9.42
CA HIS A 59 21.58 1.29 -9.11
C HIS A 59 22.60 0.73 -10.11
N GLN A 60 22.25 -0.28 -10.92
CA GLN A 60 23.15 -0.80 -11.95
C GLN A 60 23.12 0.04 -13.24
N ALA A 61 22.04 0.78 -13.49
CA ALA A 61 21.87 1.54 -14.72
C ALA A 61 22.92 2.66 -14.94
N PRO A 62 23.33 3.44 -13.93
CA PRO A 62 24.39 4.44 -14.10
C PRO A 62 25.73 3.84 -14.53
N GLU A 63 26.08 2.67 -14.00
CA GLU A 63 27.33 1.99 -14.37
C GLU A 63 27.28 1.47 -15.79
N MET A 64 26.16 0.87 -16.20
CA MET A 64 25.94 0.49 -17.61
C MET A 64 26.02 1.70 -18.54
N ALA A 65 25.47 2.84 -18.16
CA ALA A 65 25.50 4.06 -18.97
C ALA A 65 26.93 4.70 -19.08
N ARG A 66 27.77 4.47 -18.07
CA ARG A 66 29.19 4.90 -18.10
C ARG A 66 30.07 3.97 -18.93
N SER A 67 29.73 2.70 -19.02
CA SER A 67 30.51 1.70 -19.73
C SER A 67 30.49 1.94 -21.24
N LEU A 68 31.57 1.56 -21.92
CA LEU A 68 31.57 1.48 -23.37
C LEU A 68 30.76 0.28 -23.81
N MET A 69 30.13 0.38 -24.99
CA MET A 69 29.58 -0.78 -25.68
C MET A 69 30.70 -1.80 -25.92
N PRO A 70 30.41 -3.10 -25.88
CA PRO A 70 31.43 -4.11 -26.21
C PRO A 70 31.89 -3.90 -27.64
N PRO A 71 33.21 -4.16 -27.92
CA PRO A 71 33.69 -4.11 -29.29
C PRO A 71 33.04 -5.19 -30.13
N MET A 72 32.74 -4.86 -31.39
CA MET A 72 32.28 -5.82 -32.37
C MET A 72 33.49 -6.46 -33.05
N VAL A 73 33.52 -7.79 -33.08
CA VAL A 73 34.54 -8.56 -33.81
C VAL A 73 33.82 -9.29 -34.92
N ASP A 74 34.27 -9.08 -36.15
CA ASP A 74 33.71 -9.74 -37.30
C ASP A 74 34.80 -10.41 -38.15
N ALA A 75 34.41 -11.46 -38.83
CA ALA A 75 35.19 -12.15 -39.85
C ALA A 75 34.38 -12.19 -41.14
N THR A 76 34.89 -11.53 -42.17
CA THR A 76 34.23 -11.42 -43.46
C THR A 76 35.00 -12.18 -44.51
N ILE A 77 34.31 -13.02 -45.31
CA ILE A 77 34.85 -13.65 -46.52
C ILE A 77 34.37 -12.80 -47.68
N TRP A 78 35.33 -12.26 -48.42
CA TRP A 78 35.03 -11.35 -49.54
C TRP A 78 35.25 -12.00 -50.92
N GLN A 79 34.32 -11.79 -51.83
CA GLN A 79 34.33 -12.30 -53.22
C GLN A 79 34.51 -13.83 -53.26
N TRP A 80 33.71 -14.54 -52.51
CA TRP A 80 33.59 -15.98 -52.63
C TRP A 80 32.80 -16.33 -53.89
N PRO A 81 33.44 -17.07 -54.87
CA PRO A 81 32.79 -17.39 -56.13
C PRO A 81 31.53 -18.23 -55.94
N VAL A 82 30.44 -17.86 -56.61
CA VAL A 82 29.16 -18.61 -56.56
C VAL A 82 29.27 -20.00 -57.18
N THR A 83 30.33 -20.24 -57.92
CA THR A 83 30.64 -21.51 -58.60
C THR A 83 31.42 -22.50 -57.71
N SER A 84 31.89 -22.07 -56.55
CA SER A 84 32.61 -22.90 -55.59
C SER A 84 31.93 -22.90 -54.24
N ILE A 85 31.88 -24.07 -53.59
CA ILE A 85 31.47 -24.26 -52.17
C ILE A 85 32.68 -24.27 -51.23
N ASN A 86 33.90 -24.22 -51.78
CA ASN A 86 35.11 -24.21 -50.96
C ASN A 86 35.45 -22.78 -50.54
N PRO A 87 35.45 -22.45 -49.22
CA PRO A 87 35.80 -21.13 -48.74
C PRO A 87 37.23 -20.70 -49.14
N ALA A 88 38.15 -21.66 -49.39
CA ALA A 88 39.54 -21.35 -49.76
C ALA A 88 39.65 -20.67 -51.15
N ASP A 89 38.59 -20.68 -51.95
CA ASP A 89 38.54 -20.01 -53.26
C ASP A 89 38.11 -18.55 -53.17
N ALA A 90 37.91 -18.02 -51.97
CA ALA A 90 37.60 -16.61 -51.76
C ALA A 90 38.85 -15.72 -51.95
N ASN A 91 38.64 -14.53 -52.49
CA ASN A 91 39.73 -13.60 -52.77
C ASN A 91 40.33 -12.95 -51.54
N MET A 92 39.56 -12.85 -50.45
CA MET A 92 40.02 -12.17 -49.24
C MET A 92 39.27 -12.65 -48.00
N TYR A 93 39.97 -12.75 -46.87
CA TYR A 93 39.44 -12.93 -45.54
C TYR A 93 39.80 -11.69 -44.70
N MET A 94 38.79 -11.08 -44.09
CA MET A 94 39.00 -9.89 -43.23
C MET A 94 38.60 -10.24 -41.79
N PHE A 95 39.47 -9.97 -40.86
CA PHE A 95 39.20 -10.04 -39.41
C PHE A 95 39.27 -8.62 -38.88
N MET A 96 38.12 -8.14 -38.40
CA MET A 96 37.95 -6.75 -37.99
C MET A 96 37.52 -6.66 -36.52
N ILE A 97 37.98 -5.60 -35.86
CA ILE A 97 37.48 -5.19 -34.58
C ILE A 97 37.04 -3.74 -34.67
N GLU A 98 35.83 -3.47 -34.19
CA GLU A 98 35.20 -2.15 -34.24
C GLU A 98 34.82 -1.73 -32.84
N GLN A 99 35.12 -0.49 -32.45
CA GLN A 99 34.72 0.13 -31.18
C GLN A 99 34.04 1.46 -31.44
N GLU A 100 32.82 1.60 -30.96
CA GLU A 100 32.12 2.88 -30.89
C GLU A 100 32.57 3.66 -29.65
N LEU A 101 32.89 4.93 -29.83
CA LEU A 101 33.26 5.88 -28.78
C LEU A 101 32.25 7.01 -28.78
N PRO A 102 31.29 7.01 -27.84
CA PRO A 102 30.27 8.07 -27.73
C PRO A 102 30.91 9.44 -27.55
N GLY A 103 30.30 10.45 -28.16
CA GLY A 103 30.75 11.83 -28.12
C GLY A 103 31.02 12.35 -26.71
N ARG A 104 31.89 13.33 -26.61
CA ARG A 104 32.36 13.87 -25.32
C ARG A 104 31.18 14.23 -24.39
N GLY A 105 31.13 13.62 -23.20
CA GLY A 105 30.13 13.90 -22.19
C GLY A 105 28.78 13.15 -22.36
N LYS A 106 28.51 12.46 -23.47
CA LYS A 106 27.26 11.71 -23.63
C LYS A 106 27.07 10.65 -22.54
N ARG A 107 28.09 9.82 -22.31
CA ARG A 107 28.03 8.77 -21.27
C ARG A 107 27.81 9.33 -19.89
N GLN A 108 28.48 10.44 -19.53
CA GLN A 108 28.31 11.11 -18.25
C GLN A 108 26.90 11.66 -18.07
N LEU A 109 26.31 12.26 -19.11
CA LEU A 109 24.94 12.78 -19.05
C LEU A 109 23.90 11.66 -19.02
N ARG A 110 24.12 10.57 -19.78
CA ARG A 110 23.26 9.36 -19.68
C ARG A 110 23.36 8.73 -18.29
N ALA A 111 24.55 8.66 -17.72
CA ALA A 111 24.74 8.15 -16.36
C ALA A 111 24.08 9.08 -15.31
N ALA A 112 24.19 10.40 -15.47
CA ALA A 112 23.52 11.36 -14.59
C ALA A 112 21.99 11.23 -14.68
N ALA A 113 21.43 11.03 -15.87
CA ALA A 113 20.00 10.74 -16.04
C ALA A 113 19.59 9.44 -15.33
N ALA A 114 20.40 8.39 -15.46
CA ALA A 114 20.17 7.13 -14.76
C ALA A 114 20.27 7.28 -13.23
N GLU A 115 21.17 8.12 -12.71
CA GLU A 115 21.25 8.45 -11.28
C GLU A 115 20.01 9.18 -10.77
N ARG A 116 19.44 10.10 -11.57
CA ARG A 116 18.17 10.76 -11.22
C ARG A 116 17.00 9.77 -11.25
N GLU A 117 17.02 8.83 -12.18
CA GLU A 117 16.02 7.74 -12.24
C GLU A 117 16.09 6.85 -10.97
N VAL A 118 17.28 6.56 -10.43
CA VAL A 118 17.40 5.89 -9.11
C VAL A 118 16.73 6.73 -8.02
N GLY A 119 16.95 8.05 -8.03
CA GLY A 119 16.28 8.96 -7.09
C GLY A 119 14.77 8.93 -7.18
N ARG A 120 14.23 8.88 -8.41
CA ARG A 120 12.79 8.78 -8.68
C ARG A 120 12.20 7.46 -8.15
N ILE A 121 12.83 6.33 -8.46
CA ILE A 121 12.41 5.00 -7.99
C ILE A 121 12.48 4.92 -6.45
N THR A 122 13.48 5.55 -5.85
CA THR A 122 13.58 5.65 -4.38
C THR A 122 12.42 6.45 -3.80
N ALA A 123 12.10 7.61 -4.36
CA ALA A 123 10.98 8.44 -3.92
C ALA A 123 9.62 7.72 -4.10
N GLU A 124 9.41 7.01 -5.21
CA GLU A 124 8.23 6.16 -5.39
C GLU A 124 8.14 5.03 -4.36
N THR A 125 9.27 4.51 -3.91
CA THR A 125 9.27 3.47 -2.86
C THR A 125 8.85 4.06 -1.51
N VAL A 126 9.21 5.30 -1.21
CA VAL A 126 8.72 6.03 -0.02
C VAL A 126 7.20 6.26 -0.09
N VAL A 127 6.68 6.64 -1.27
CA VAL A 127 5.21 6.71 -1.48
C VAL A 127 4.55 5.36 -1.21
N ARG A 128 5.12 4.28 -1.71
CA ARG A 128 4.60 2.92 -1.49
C ARG A 128 4.64 2.51 -0.03
N GLU A 129 5.69 2.87 0.70
CA GLU A 129 5.76 2.66 2.16
C GLU A 129 4.63 3.40 2.88
N GLN A 130 4.38 4.66 2.52
CA GLN A 130 3.29 5.44 3.09
C GLN A 130 1.91 4.83 2.77
N VAL A 131 1.69 4.34 1.55
CA VAL A 131 0.45 3.66 1.16
C VAL A 131 0.22 2.40 2.00
N VAL A 132 1.25 1.58 2.20
CA VAL A 132 1.18 0.39 3.05
C VAL A 132 0.86 0.79 4.50
N ALA A 133 1.59 1.74 5.06
CA ALA A 133 1.37 2.19 6.44
C ALA A 133 -0.03 2.79 6.64
N SER A 134 -0.51 3.61 5.70
CA SER A 134 -1.87 4.17 5.71
C SER A 134 -2.93 3.09 5.59
N GLY A 135 -2.73 2.10 4.72
CA GLY A 135 -3.63 0.96 4.57
C GLY A 135 -3.78 0.16 5.87
N VAL A 136 -2.68 -0.09 6.57
CA VAL A 136 -2.71 -0.75 7.90
C VAL A 136 -3.48 0.09 8.93
N ARG A 137 -3.21 1.42 9.01
CA ARG A 137 -3.92 2.30 9.95
C ARG A 137 -5.42 2.32 9.70
N GLN A 138 -5.83 2.43 8.43
CA GLN A 138 -7.24 2.44 8.05
C GLN A 138 -7.91 1.09 8.35
N ALA A 139 -7.27 -0.04 8.03
CA ALA A 139 -7.79 -1.36 8.32
C ALA A 139 -7.89 -1.62 9.83
N TYR A 140 -6.90 -1.17 10.61
CA TYR A 140 -6.90 -1.26 12.05
C TYR A 140 -8.04 -0.43 12.67
N ALA A 141 -8.18 0.84 12.27
CA ALA A 141 -9.25 1.71 12.74
C ALA A 141 -10.63 1.15 12.39
N ALA A 142 -10.79 0.60 11.18
CA ALA A 142 -12.04 -0.01 10.74
C ALA A 142 -12.39 -1.26 11.56
N LEU A 143 -11.44 -2.15 11.83
CA LEU A 143 -11.67 -3.33 12.67
C LEU A 143 -12.01 -2.90 14.11
N ARG A 144 -11.27 -1.96 14.67
CA ARG A 144 -11.52 -1.43 16.01
C ARG A 144 -12.91 -0.81 16.12
N ALA A 145 -13.33 -0.03 15.14
CA ALA A 145 -14.66 0.57 15.07
C ALA A 145 -15.77 -0.50 15.15
N THR A 146 -15.63 -1.57 14.35
CA THR A 146 -16.59 -2.68 14.38
C THR A 146 -16.59 -3.40 15.73
N LEU A 147 -15.42 -3.63 16.33
CA LEU A 147 -15.32 -4.28 17.65
C LEU A 147 -15.94 -3.44 18.76
N LEU A 148 -15.78 -2.11 18.75
CA LEU A 148 -16.45 -1.19 19.67
C LEU A 148 -17.98 -1.26 19.53
N GLU A 149 -18.48 -1.29 18.30
CA GLU A 149 -19.92 -1.41 18.02
C GLU A 149 -20.46 -2.77 18.47
N ILE A 150 -19.71 -3.88 18.28
CA ILE A 150 -20.05 -5.21 18.78
C ILE A 150 -20.18 -5.18 20.31
N GLY A 151 -19.19 -4.62 21.00
CA GLY A 151 -19.22 -4.52 22.46
C GLY A 151 -20.47 -3.78 22.98
N ALA A 152 -20.74 -2.59 22.46
CA ALA A 152 -21.90 -1.80 22.85
C ALA A 152 -23.23 -2.49 22.46
N THR A 153 -23.30 -3.14 21.30
CA THR A 153 -24.50 -3.86 20.86
C THR A 153 -24.73 -5.10 21.71
N HIS A 154 -23.69 -5.79 22.13
CA HIS A 154 -23.76 -6.94 23.03
C HIS A 154 -24.32 -6.53 24.40
N GLU A 155 -23.81 -5.44 24.98
CA GLU A 155 -24.36 -4.88 26.24
C GLU A 155 -25.82 -4.46 26.08
N ALA A 156 -26.17 -3.83 24.95
CA ALA A 156 -27.55 -3.45 24.65
C ALA A 156 -28.46 -4.67 24.51
N ALA A 157 -28.00 -5.74 23.84
CA ALA A 157 -28.77 -6.98 23.69
C ALA A 157 -28.99 -7.69 25.04
N GLN A 158 -27.99 -7.66 25.93
CA GLN A 158 -28.13 -8.18 27.29
C GLN A 158 -29.21 -7.40 28.07
N ALA A 159 -29.16 -6.07 28.04
CA ALA A 159 -30.13 -5.22 28.69
C ALA A 159 -31.55 -5.37 28.09
N ALA A 160 -31.67 -5.64 26.79
CA ALA A 160 -32.93 -5.93 26.15
C ALA A 160 -33.51 -7.28 26.59
N ARG A 161 -32.67 -8.31 26.79
CA ARG A 161 -33.12 -9.61 27.38
C ARG A 161 -33.65 -9.44 28.80
N ASP A 162 -33.00 -8.67 29.63
CA ASP A 162 -33.49 -8.37 31.00
C ASP A 162 -34.84 -7.66 30.96
N LEU A 163 -35.02 -6.77 29.95
CA LEU A 163 -36.30 -6.08 29.75
C LEU A 163 -37.43 -7.04 29.27
N VAL A 164 -37.12 -8.03 28.43
CA VAL A 164 -38.08 -9.09 28.02
C VAL A 164 -38.53 -9.84 29.25
N GLN A 165 -37.63 -10.31 30.11
CA GLN A 165 -37.95 -11.04 31.32
C GLN A 165 -38.83 -10.22 32.26
N ALA A 166 -38.51 -8.92 32.42
CA ALA A 166 -39.28 -8.01 33.29
C ALA A 166 -40.71 -7.80 32.74
N THR A 167 -40.86 -7.66 31.43
CA THR A 167 -42.19 -7.49 30.77
C THR A 167 -43.03 -8.77 30.84
N GLU A 168 -42.42 -9.95 30.68
CA GLU A 168 -43.04 -11.26 30.81
C GLU A 168 -43.56 -11.46 32.25
N ALA A 169 -42.76 -11.17 33.27
CA ALA A 169 -43.16 -11.25 34.68
C ALA A 169 -44.32 -10.30 34.99
N SER A 170 -44.31 -9.07 34.43
CA SER A 170 -45.43 -8.13 34.57
C SER A 170 -46.69 -8.61 33.91
N TYR A 171 -46.62 -9.23 32.73
CA TYR A 171 -47.73 -9.82 32.01
C TYR A 171 -48.31 -11.03 32.79
N ALA A 172 -47.45 -11.91 33.30
CA ALA A 172 -47.85 -13.08 34.09
C ALA A 172 -48.59 -12.69 35.39
N SER A 173 -48.21 -11.55 36.02
CA SER A 173 -48.93 -11.02 37.20
C SER A 173 -50.23 -10.26 36.87
N GLY A 174 -50.58 -10.13 35.58
CA GLY A 174 -51.77 -9.39 35.16
C GLY A 174 -51.63 -7.86 35.18
N SER A 175 -50.44 -7.33 35.47
CA SER A 175 -50.14 -5.89 35.52
C SER A 175 -49.58 -5.32 34.22
N GLY A 176 -49.20 -6.16 33.23
CA GLY A 176 -48.64 -5.80 31.94
C GLY A 176 -49.53 -6.20 30.77
N MET A 177 -49.27 -5.58 29.59
CA MET A 177 -49.95 -5.92 28.36
C MET A 177 -49.05 -6.82 27.51
N GLN A 178 -49.63 -7.78 26.74
CA GLN A 178 -48.93 -8.65 25.80
C GLN A 178 -48.15 -7.85 24.76
N SER A 179 -48.65 -6.68 24.36
CA SER A 179 -47.97 -5.80 23.40
C SER A 179 -46.62 -5.29 23.91
N SER A 180 -46.47 -5.13 25.23
CA SER A 180 -45.18 -4.71 25.83
C SER A 180 -44.13 -5.84 25.76
N VAL A 181 -44.54 -7.10 25.99
CA VAL A 181 -43.67 -8.28 25.83
C VAL A 181 -43.19 -8.41 24.39
N VAL A 182 -44.15 -8.32 23.42
CA VAL A 182 -43.78 -8.41 21.99
C VAL A 182 -42.84 -7.29 21.55
N ARG A 183 -43.02 -6.05 22.04
CA ARG A 183 -42.11 -4.94 21.74
C ARG A 183 -40.72 -5.16 22.31
N ALA A 184 -40.61 -5.64 23.55
CA ALA A 184 -39.32 -5.95 24.17
C ALA A 184 -38.59 -7.09 23.40
N ALA A 185 -39.32 -8.16 23.08
CA ALA A 185 -38.80 -9.29 22.29
C ALA A 185 -38.33 -8.85 20.88
N LEU A 186 -39.07 -7.94 20.23
CA LEU A 186 -38.68 -7.40 18.94
C LEU A 186 -37.38 -6.59 19.05
N ALA A 187 -37.26 -5.77 20.09
CA ALA A 187 -36.03 -4.98 20.34
C ALA A 187 -34.79 -5.86 20.58
N GLU A 188 -34.94 -6.98 21.31
CA GLU A 188 -33.88 -7.97 21.49
C GLU A 188 -33.51 -8.64 20.16
N THR A 189 -34.53 -9.03 19.35
CA THR A 189 -34.30 -9.67 18.05
C THR A 189 -33.56 -8.74 17.09
N GLU A 190 -33.90 -7.44 17.04
CA GLU A 190 -33.20 -6.44 16.22
C GLU A 190 -31.73 -6.32 16.60
N LEU A 191 -31.40 -6.35 17.91
CA LEU A 191 -30.00 -6.29 18.38
C LEU A 191 -29.25 -7.59 18.09
N THR A 192 -29.92 -8.74 18.19
CA THR A 192 -29.31 -10.05 17.87
C THR A 192 -29.01 -10.16 16.37
N GLU A 193 -29.91 -9.70 15.50
CA GLU A 193 -29.65 -9.60 14.07
C GLU A 193 -28.48 -8.69 13.76
N ARG A 194 -28.44 -7.52 14.41
CA ARG A 194 -27.33 -6.57 14.27
C ARG A 194 -26.00 -7.17 14.68
N LEU A 195 -25.93 -7.92 15.78
CA LEU A 195 -24.72 -8.61 16.24
C LEU A 195 -24.22 -9.61 15.18
N ALA A 196 -25.10 -10.45 14.63
CA ALA A 196 -24.70 -11.42 13.62
C ALA A 196 -24.08 -10.74 12.38
N MET A 197 -24.63 -9.59 11.96
CA MET A 197 -24.05 -8.80 10.86
C MET A 197 -22.69 -8.19 11.21
N LEU A 198 -22.55 -7.64 12.42
CA LEU A 198 -21.31 -7.05 12.88
C LEU A 198 -20.18 -8.08 13.06
N GLU A 199 -20.51 -9.30 13.52
CA GLU A 199 -19.56 -10.40 13.63
C GLU A 199 -19.02 -10.83 12.27
N ALA A 200 -19.91 -10.91 11.26
CA ALA A 200 -19.50 -11.18 9.88
C ALA A 200 -18.62 -10.04 9.33
N ASP A 201 -18.96 -8.77 9.58
CA ASP A 201 -18.13 -7.61 9.20
C ASP A 201 -16.77 -7.65 9.90
N ALA A 202 -16.73 -7.96 11.21
CA ALA A 202 -15.46 -8.09 11.93
C ALA A 202 -14.56 -9.20 11.36
N ALA A 203 -15.14 -10.32 10.94
CA ALA A 203 -14.39 -11.37 10.27
C ALA A 203 -13.77 -10.88 8.95
N MET A 204 -14.52 -10.17 8.11
CA MET A 204 -13.98 -9.56 6.88
C MET A 204 -12.89 -8.54 7.18
N ARG A 205 -13.05 -7.69 8.20
CA ARG A 205 -12.07 -6.67 8.57
C ARG A 205 -10.78 -7.28 9.14
N ARG A 206 -10.86 -8.43 9.83
CA ARG A 206 -9.66 -9.19 10.24
C ARG A 206 -8.84 -9.64 9.03
N LEU A 207 -9.50 -10.19 8.01
CA LEU A 207 -8.84 -10.55 6.75
C LEU A 207 -8.21 -9.33 6.06
N ALA A 208 -8.93 -8.21 6.03
CA ALA A 208 -8.44 -6.96 5.44
C ALA A 208 -7.20 -6.43 6.17
N LEU A 209 -7.18 -6.46 7.52
CA LEU A 209 -6.02 -6.04 8.30
C LEU A 209 -4.81 -6.95 8.06
N ASN A 210 -5.00 -8.27 8.05
CA ASN A 210 -3.94 -9.22 7.73
C ASN A 210 -3.37 -8.98 6.32
N GLY A 211 -4.24 -8.74 5.34
CA GLY A 211 -3.84 -8.40 3.98
C GLY A 211 -3.06 -7.07 3.91
N ALA A 212 -3.52 -6.03 4.61
CA ALA A 212 -2.82 -4.75 4.70
C ALA A 212 -1.45 -4.86 5.37
N MET A 213 -1.30 -5.76 6.34
CA MET A 213 -0.01 -6.08 6.97
C MET A 213 0.91 -6.94 6.10
N GLY A 214 0.39 -7.55 5.02
CA GLY A 214 1.14 -8.45 4.16
C GLY A 214 1.43 -9.82 4.78
N ARG A 215 0.59 -10.30 5.70
CA ARG A 215 0.70 -11.62 6.35
C ARG A 215 -0.41 -12.56 5.93
N ASP A 216 -0.32 -13.82 6.32
CA ASP A 216 -1.36 -14.81 6.03
C ASP A 216 -2.72 -14.32 6.56
N LEU A 217 -3.75 -14.40 5.69
CA LEU A 217 -5.10 -13.91 5.98
C LEU A 217 -5.75 -14.62 7.17
N ALA A 218 -5.40 -15.88 7.42
CA ALA A 218 -5.93 -16.68 8.52
C ALA A 218 -5.20 -16.45 9.85
N THR A 219 -4.17 -15.59 9.91
CA THR A 219 -3.43 -15.32 11.14
C THR A 219 -4.38 -14.75 12.20
N PRO A 220 -4.44 -15.34 13.39
CA PRO A 220 -5.26 -14.80 14.47
C PRO A 220 -4.84 -13.38 14.86
N ILE A 221 -5.80 -12.53 15.13
CA ILE A 221 -5.60 -11.16 15.62
C ILE A 221 -6.03 -11.14 17.08
N GLY A 222 -5.15 -10.73 17.99
CA GLY A 222 -5.45 -10.53 19.38
C GLY A 222 -6.28 -9.26 19.66
N GLU A 223 -6.41 -8.92 20.91
CA GLU A 223 -7.09 -7.68 21.31
C GLU A 223 -6.41 -6.46 20.69
N LEU A 224 -7.22 -5.50 20.27
CA LEU A 224 -6.74 -4.21 19.78
C LEU A 224 -6.67 -3.19 20.91
N ASP A 225 -5.97 -2.07 20.69
CA ASP A 225 -5.91 -0.96 21.65
C ASP A 225 -7.33 -0.54 22.08
N ALA A 226 -7.60 -0.58 23.38
CA ALA A 226 -8.90 -0.18 23.92
C ALA A 226 -9.18 1.31 23.65
N ASP A 227 -8.18 2.16 23.91
CA ASP A 227 -8.25 3.60 23.69
C ASP A 227 -7.13 4.07 22.76
N LEU A 228 -7.52 4.76 21.68
CA LEU A 228 -6.59 5.52 20.88
C LEU A 228 -6.66 7.00 21.32
N PRO A 229 -5.51 7.65 21.61
CA PRO A 229 -5.53 9.04 21.99
C PRO A 229 -6.14 9.90 20.87
N VAL A 230 -7.07 10.78 21.24
CA VAL A 230 -7.63 11.78 20.32
C VAL A 230 -6.91 13.11 20.58
N PRO A 231 -5.86 13.43 19.83
CA PRO A 231 -5.15 14.69 19.99
C PRO A 231 -6.01 15.87 19.51
N ILE A 232 -5.60 17.08 19.90
CA ILE A 232 -6.23 18.31 19.39
C ILE A 232 -6.03 18.37 17.86
N VAL A 233 -7.12 18.53 17.11
CA VAL A 233 -7.07 18.63 15.64
C VAL A 233 -6.35 19.93 15.25
N PRO A 234 -5.21 19.85 14.53
CA PRO A 234 -4.47 21.03 14.12
C PRO A 234 -5.27 21.96 13.20
N SER A 235 -4.85 23.22 13.07
CA SER A 235 -5.46 24.14 12.11
C SER A 235 -5.27 23.68 10.67
N LEU A 236 -6.19 24.05 9.77
CA LEU A 236 -6.05 23.70 8.36
C LEU A 236 -4.74 24.24 7.77
N ALA A 237 -4.37 25.48 8.14
CA ALA A 237 -3.13 26.09 7.66
C ALA A 237 -1.89 25.29 8.05
N ALA A 238 -1.81 24.86 9.32
CA ALA A 238 -0.68 24.04 9.80
C ALA A 238 -0.60 22.69 9.07
N LEU A 239 -1.75 22.01 8.86
CA LEU A 239 -1.79 20.73 8.14
C LEU A 239 -1.40 20.87 6.67
N LEU A 240 -1.80 21.98 6.00
CA LEU A 240 -1.42 22.23 4.62
C LEU A 240 0.07 22.54 4.48
N GLU A 241 0.63 23.34 5.39
CA GLU A 241 2.08 23.61 5.43
C GLU A 241 2.87 22.32 5.66
N GLU A 242 2.43 21.51 6.60
CA GLU A 242 3.06 20.25 6.92
C GLU A 242 2.98 19.27 5.73
N ALA A 243 1.82 19.07 5.13
CA ALA A 243 1.65 18.21 3.96
C ALA A 243 2.53 18.68 2.78
N ALA A 244 2.62 20.00 2.53
CA ALA A 244 3.47 20.57 1.49
C ALA A 244 4.97 20.28 1.73
N ALA A 245 5.39 20.18 3.00
CA ALA A 245 6.77 19.90 3.38
C ALA A 245 7.13 18.41 3.30
N VAL A 246 6.26 17.51 3.81
CA VAL A 246 6.64 16.11 4.07
C VAL A 246 5.89 15.07 3.22
N HIS A 247 4.84 15.45 2.46
CA HIS A 247 4.04 14.47 1.74
C HIS A 247 4.88 13.71 0.70
N PRO A 248 4.93 12.36 0.75
CA PRO A 248 5.80 11.58 -0.12
C PRO A 248 5.52 11.74 -1.62
N GLU A 249 4.26 11.92 -2.03
CA GLU A 249 3.91 12.12 -3.44
C GLU A 249 4.52 13.41 -4.01
N LEU A 250 4.64 14.46 -3.19
CA LEU A 250 5.33 15.69 -3.63
C LEU A 250 6.83 15.46 -3.75
N GLY A 251 7.40 14.60 -2.91
CA GLY A 251 8.78 14.15 -3.02
C GLY A 251 9.03 13.41 -4.34
N ALA A 252 8.13 12.47 -4.69
CA ALA A 252 8.20 11.72 -5.93
C ALA A 252 8.02 12.62 -7.17
N ALA A 253 7.08 13.58 -7.14
CA ALA A 253 6.88 14.52 -8.23
C ALA A 253 8.10 15.45 -8.44
N ARG A 254 8.77 15.87 -7.36
CA ARG A 254 10.04 16.63 -7.48
C ARG A 254 11.17 15.78 -8.07
N ALA A 255 11.24 14.50 -7.71
CA ALA A 255 12.21 13.57 -8.28
C ALA A 255 11.95 13.30 -9.77
N GLU A 256 10.69 13.25 -10.20
CA GLU A 256 10.29 13.15 -11.61
C GLU A 256 10.74 14.37 -12.43
N ILE A 257 10.59 15.59 -11.90
CA ILE A 257 11.12 16.81 -12.54
C ILE A 257 12.63 16.69 -12.72
N ALA A 258 13.37 16.30 -11.65
CA ALA A 258 14.82 16.17 -11.71
C ALA A 258 15.28 15.09 -12.73
N THR A 259 14.51 14.03 -12.89
CA THR A 259 14.74 12.97 -13.89
C THR A 259 14.49 13.48 -15.29
N SER A 260 13.38 14.19 -15.51
CA SER A 260 13.02 14.79 -16.79
C SER A 260 14.04 15.84 -17.23
N ASP A 261 14.55 16.68 -16.33
CA ASP A 261 15.60 17.65 -16.59
C ASP A 261 16.90 16.98 -17.02
N ALA A 262 17.32 15.92 -16.31
CA ALA A 262 18.52 15.17 -16.67
C ALA A 262 18.36 14.43 -18.02
N ALA A 263 17.19 13.93 -18.31
CA ALA A 263 16.86 13.32 -19.60
C ALA A 263 16.92 14.36 -20.75
N LEU A 264 16.46 15.57 -20.51
CA LEU A 264 16.59 16.68 -21.47
C LEU A 264 18.04 17.02 -21.77
N GLU A 265 18.89 17.12 -20.74
CA GLU A 265 20.32 17.37 -20.94
C GLU A 265 21.01 16.21 -21.72
N ALA A 266 20.63 14.96 -21.43
CA ALA A 266 21.09 13.80 -22.20
C ALA A 266 20.61 13.88 -23.65
N ALA A 267 19.36 14.22 -23.91
CA ALA A 267 18.81 14.36 -25.26
C ALA A 267 19.51 15.48 -26.08
N ARG A 268 19.80 16.61 -25.44
CA ARG A 268 20.59 17.69 -26.06
C ARG A 268 22.01 17.25 -26.43
N ALA A 269 22.61 16.38 -25.62
CA ALA A 269 23.94 15.86 -25.86
C ALA A 269 24.00 14.89 -27.06
N GLU A 270 22.86 14.28 -27.46
CA GLU A 270 22.80 13.42 -28.64
C GLU A 270 23.16 14.14 -29.97
N GLY A 271 23.12 15.47 -29.95
CA GLY A 271 23.66 16.28 -31.05
C GLY A 271 25.20 16.26 -31.23
N ARG A 272 25.93 15.71 -30.24
CA ARG A 272 27.39 15.58 -30.35
C ARG A 272 27.75 14.38 -31.22
N PRO A 273 28.83 14.46 -32.06
CA PRO A 273 29.25 13.36 -32.89
C PRO A 273 29.84 12.21 -32.06
N ASP A 274 29.61 10.99 -32.51
CA ASP A 274 30.25 9.78 -32.00
C ASP A 274 31.36 9.35 -32.95
N TRP A 275 32.41 8.74 -32.41
CA TRP A 275 33.54 8.21 -33.14
C TRP A 275 33.41 6.69 -33.25
N VAL A 276 33.75 6.15 -34.41
CA VAL A 276 33.90 4.71 -34.66
C VAL A 276 35.35 4.46 -35.08
N ILE A 277 36.01 3.62 -34.35
CA ILE A 277 37.36 3.18 -34.69
C ILE A 277 37.31 1.71 -35.02
N GLN A 278 37.84 1.36 -36.22
CA GLN A 278 37.89 0.00 -36.72
C GLN A 278 39.30 -0.33 -37.17
N GLY A 279 39.78 -1.50 -36.79
CA GLY A 279 41.09 -2.01 -37.22
C GLY A 279 40.97 -3.49 -37.52
N GLY A 280 41.83 -3.96 -38.42
CA GLY A 280 41.80 -5.38 -38.75
C GLY A 280 42.91 -5.85 -39.65
N TYR A 281 42.89 -7.13 -39.97
CA TYR A 281 43.85 -7.81 -40.79
C TYR A 281 43.15 -8.47 -41.98
N MET A 282 43.70 -8.27 -43.19
CA MET A 282 43.20 -8.84 -44.43
C MET A 282 44.20 -9.88 -44.91
N LEU A 283 43.76 -11.07 -45.18
CA LEU A 283 44.46 -12.17 -45.81
C LEU A 283 43.97 -12.30 -47.24
N MET A 284 44.89 -12.23 -48.20
CA MET A 284 44.63 -12.43 -49.60
C MET A 284 45.41 -13.67 -50.06
N PRO A 285 44.76 -14.74 -50.55
CA PRO A 285 45.45 -15.93 -51.04
C PRO A 285 46.41 -15.58 -52.16
N GLY A 286 47.68 -15.91 -51.99
CA GLY A 286 48.72 -15.61 -52.97
C GLY A 286 49.38 -14.25 -52.85
N GLU A 287 48.96 -13.39 -51.94
CA GLU A 287 49.56 -12.07 -51.70
C GLU A 287 49.93 -11.90 -50.22
N ALA A 288 50.75 -10.89 -49.90
CA ALA A 288 51.05 -10.53 -48.53
C ALA A 288 49.84 -9.95 -47.84
N GLY A 289 49.52 -10.44 -46.61
CA GLY A 289 48.44 -9.88 -45.78
C GLY A 289 48.65 -8.41 -45.47
N ALA A 290 47.57 -7.66 -45.30
CA ALA A 290 47.60 -6.22 -45.06
C ALA A 290 46.80 -5.83 -43.80
N TRP A 291 47.28 -4.81 -43.08
CA TRP A 291 46.53 -4.15 -42.01
C TRP A 291 45.57 -3.11 -42.60
N THR A 292 44.40 -3.00 -42.01
CA THR A 292 43.46 -1.94 -42.31
C THR A 292 43.04 -1.20 -41.07
N ALA A 293 42.87 0.09 -41.22
CA ALA A 293 42.31 0.94 -40.16
C ALA A 293 41.31 1.92 -40.74
N ARG A 294 40.20 2.13 -40.00
CA ARG A 294 39.13 3.07 -40.37
C ARG A 294 38.77 3.89 -39.16
N VAL A 295 38.60 5.21 -39.37
CA VAL A 295 38.01 6.12 -38.38
C VAL A 295 36.76 6.71 -38.98
N GLY A 296 35.63 6.52 -38.34
CA GLY A 296 34.35 7.07 -38.71
C GLY A 296 33.86 8.10 -37.70
N LEU A 297 32.99 8.98 -38.13
CA LEU A 297 32.34 10.01 -37.33
C LEU A 297 30.85 10.02 -37.67
N THR A 298 30.00 9.95 -36.67
CA THR A 298 28.56 10.21 -36.88
C THR A 298 28.33 11.72 -37.03
N TRP A 299 27.36 12.11 -37.84
CA TRP A 299 26.98 13.52 -38.02
C TRP A 299 25.50 13.75 -37.64
N PRO A 300 25.15 13.81 -36.35
CA PRO A 300 23.77 13.88 -35.89
C PRO A 300 23.03 15.16 -36.31
N THR A 301 23.80 16.24 -36.58
CA THR A 301 23.28 17.54 -36.98
C THR A 301 23.18 17.72 -38.51
N ALA A 302 23.37 16.65 -39.29
CA ALA A 302 23.20 16.68 -40.74
C ALA A 302 21.79 17.20 -41.11
N PRO A 303 21.64 17.93 -42.24
CA PRO A 303 20.36 18.56 -42.60
C PRO A 303 19.16 17.60 -42.58
N TRP A 304 19.36 16.35 -43.00
CA TRP A 304 18.32 15.31 -42.99
C TRP A 304 18.08 14.66 -41.62
N ALA A 305 19.06 14.69 -40.70
CA ALA A 305 18.96 14.16 -39.37
C ALA A 305 18.49 15.20 -38.33
N LYS A 306 18.65 16.51 -38.60
CA LYS A 306 18.34 17.62 -37.71
C LYS A 306 16.88 17.59 -37.19
N LYS A 307 15.93 17.20 -38.05
CA LYS A 307 14.52 17.12 -37.64
C LYS A 307 14.29 16.09 -36.53
N ARG A 308 14.95 14.93 -36.58
CA ARG A 308 14.88 13.90 -35.55
C ARG A 308 15.43 14.40 -34.22
N LEU A 309 16.61 15.01 -34.23
CA LEU A 309 17.25 15.56 -33.05
C LEU A 309 16.38 16.66 -32.40
N SER A 310 15.89 17.61 -33.21
CA SER A 310 15.05 18.67 -32.69
C SER A 310 13.67 18.17 -32.18
N ALA A 311 13.14 17.09 -32.74
CA ALA A 311 11.93 16.46 -32.23
C ALA A 311 12.18 15.78 -30.89
N ALA A 312 13.27 15.04 -30.73
CA ALA A 312 13.63 14.39 -29.47
C ALA A 312 13.89 15.42 -28.35
N THR A 313 14.56 16.53 -28.67
CA THR A 313 14.79 17.60 -27.68
C THR A 313 13.46 18.27 -27.25
N ARG A 314 12.57 18.58 -28.23
CA ARG A 314 11.24 19.15 -27.90
C ARG A 314 10.35 18.18 -27.13
N GLU A 315 10.44 16.90 -27.40
CA GLU A 315 9.75 15.86 -26.62
C GLU A 315 10.23 15.88 -25.17
N ALA A 316 11.54 15.93 -24.93
CA ALA A 316 12.11 16.00 -23.58
C ALA A 316 11.72 17.31 -22.87
N GLU A 317 11.73 18.46 -23.56
CA GLU A 317 11.25 19.74 -23.04
C GLU A 317 9.77 19.68 -22.62
N ALA A 318 8.92 19.06 -23.43
CA ALA A 318 7.52 18.88 -23.12
C ALA A 318 7.31 17.97 -21.88
N ARG A 319 8.16 16.95 -21.70
CA ARG A 319 8.13 16.10 -20.50
C ARG A 319 8.47 16.87 -19.21
N VAL A 320 9.45 17.78 -19.26
CA VAL A 320 9.77 18.65 -18.11
C VAL A 320 8.56 19.52 -17.77
N LEU A 321 7.92 20.15 -18.77
CA LEU A 321 6.72 20.98 -18.53
C LEU A 321 5.57 20.14 -17.98
N ALA A 322 5.36 18.92 -18.47
CA ALA A 322 4.35 18.03 -17.94
C ALA A 322 4.60 17.66 -16.48
N ALA A 323 5.84 17.27 -16.13
CA ALA A 323 6.20 16.94 -14.76
C ALA A 323 6.03 18.13 -13.79
N GLN A 324 6.31 19.37 -14.25
CA GLN A 324 6.06 20.58 -13.46
C GLN A 324 4.55 20.82 -13.23
N ALA A 325 3.74 20.64 -14.27
CA ALA A 325 2.29 20.75 -14.16
C ALA A 325 1.70 19.67 -13.24
N ASP A 326 2.20 18.45 -13.31
CA ASP A 326 1.81 17.33 -12.44
C ASP A 326 2.14 17.60 -10.97
N LEU A 327 3.29 18.24 -10.67
CA LEU A 327 3.60 18.67 -9.30
C LEU A 327 2.55 19.65 -8.75
N GLU A 328 2.15 20.64 -9.55
CA GLU A 328 1.12 21.60 -9.13
C GLU A 328 -0.27 20.93 -8.99
N ALA A 329 -0.62 20.02 -9.90
CA ALA A 329 -1.84 19.23 -9.78
C ALA A 329 -1.85 18.37 -8.49
N ASN A 330 -0.75 17.70 -8.18
CA ASN A 330 -0.60 16.90 -6.95
C ASN A 330 -0.71 17.79 -5.69
N ARG A 331 -0.11 19.00 -5.69
CA ARG A 331 -0.26 19.95 -4.58
C ARG A 331 -1.72 20.32 -4.31
N LEU A 332 -2.47 20.64 -5.37
CA LEU A 332 -3.89 20.97 -5.25
C LEU A 332 -4.71 19.77 -4.77
N GLN A 333 -4.43 18.58 -5.29
CA GLN A 333 -5.10 17.35 -4.88
C GLN A 333 -4.86 17.03 -3.40
N ILE A 334 -3.61 17.09 -2.94
CA ILE A 334 -3.25 16.86 -1.54
C ILE A 334 -3.90 17.91 -0.64
N ALA A 335 -3.86 19.19 -1.01
CA ALA A 335 -4.51 20.26 -0.25
C ALA A 335 -6.02 20.02 -0.10
N ARG A 336 -6.69 19.58 -1.18
CA ARG A 336 -8.11 19.19 -1.14
C ARG A 336 -8.34 18.00 -0.21
N MET A 337 -7.56 16.92 -0.33
CA MET A 337 -7.68 15.71 0.51
C MET A 337 -7.49 16.05 1.99
N VAL A 338 -6.51 16.88 2.34
CA VAL A 338 -6.28 17.36 3.72
C VAL A 338 -7.48 18.16 4.22
N GLY A 339 -8.00 19.07 3.40
CA GLY A 339 -9.18 19.89 3.74
C GLY A 339 -10.42 19.03 3.99
N GLU A 340 -10.72 18.10 3.09
CA GLU A 340 -11.87 17.20 3.17
C GLU A 340 -11.76 16.26 4.38
N SER A 341 -10.61 15.63 4.59
CA SER A 341 -10.37 14.71 5.71
C SER A 341 -10.46 15.43 7.05
N ARG A 342 -9.90 16.65 7.14
CA ARG A 342 -10.03 17.47 8.35
C ARG A 342 -11.48 17.88 8.63
N ALA A 343 -12.22 18.30 7.62
CA ALA A 343 -13.64 18.68 7.77
C ALA A 343 -14.48 17.48 8.23
N SER A 344 -14.24 16.31 7.65
CA SER A 344 -14.88 15.05 8.04
C SER A 344 -14.57 14.70 9.50
N LEU A 345 -13.31 14.76 9.93
CA LEU A 345 -12.90 14.50 11.30
C LEU A 345 -13.56 15.46 12.30
N VAL A 346 -13.54 16.77 12.01
CA VAL A 346 -14.18 17.79 12.86
C VAL A 346 -15.68 17.52 12.97
N GLY A 347 -16.35 17.20 11.88
CA GLY A 347 -17.78 16.86 11.87
C GLY A 347 -18.08 15.61 12.71
N THR A 348 -17.25 14.57 12.57
CA THR A 348 -17.41 13.32 13.35
C THR A 348 -17.18 13.55 14.84
N LEU A 349 -16.16 14.30 15.21
CA LEU A 349 -15.90 14.66 16.62
C LEU A 349 -17.03 15.54 17.20
N ALA A 350 -17.57 16.47 16.44
CA ALA A 350 -18.71 17.28 16.88
C ALA A 350 -19.96 16.40 17.10
N ARG A 351 -20.24 15.43 16.20
CA ARG A 351 -21.32 14.45 16.38
C ARG A 351 -21.10 13.62 17.65
N LEU A 352 -19.89 13.12 17.85
CA LEU A 352 -19.55 12.33 19.05
C LEU A 352 -19.76 13.14 20.34
N ALA A 353 -19.37 14.42 20.35
CA ALA A 353 -19.59 15.31 21.48
C ALA A 353 -21.09 15.49 21.78
N VAL A 354 -21.93 15.72 20.77
CA VAL A 354 -23.39 15.81 20.95
C VAL A 354 -23.99 14.52 21.50
N LEU A 355 -23.56 13.37 20.99
CA LEU A 355 -24.04 12.08 21.50
C LEU A 355 -23.64 11.85 22.94
N ARG A 356 -22.36 12.09 23.28
CA ARG A 356 -21.80 11.83 24.61
C ARG A 356 -22.26 12.84 25.66
N ASP A 357 -22.21 14.14 25.33
CA ASP A 357 -22.36 15.22 26.30
C ASP A 357 -23.80 15.71 26.42
N THR A 358 -24.65 15.41 25.41
CA THR A 358 -26.06 15.88 25.37
C THR A 358 -27.03 14.71 25.34
N MET A 359 -26.99 13.86 24.33
CA MET A 359 -27.99 12.79 24.19
C MET A 359 -27.91 11.72 25.26
N ARG A 360 -26.71 11.30 25.64
CA ARG A 360 -26.53 10.30 26.70
C ARG A 360 -27.14 10.72 28.04
N PRO A 361 -26.85 11.90 28.63
CA PRO A 361 -27.49 12.33 29.87
C PRO A 361 -29.01 12.56 29.71
N GLN A 362 -29.46 13.13 28.57
CA GLN A 362 -30.90 13.33 28.34
C GLN A 362 -31.67 12.00 28.26
N SER A 363 -31.13 11.00 27.54
CA SER A 363 -31.76 9.68 27.48
C SER A 363 -31.80 8.99 28.84
N ALA A 364 -30.74 9.13 29.62
CA ALA A 364 -30.70 8.59 31.01
C ALA A 364 -31.76 9.26 31.92
N HIS A 365 -31.88 10.58 31.84
CA HIS A 365 -32.91 11.32 32.58
C HIS A 365 -34.34 10.95 32.14
N LEU A 366 -34.54 10.75 30.82
CA LEU A 366 -35.84 10.34 30.31
C LEU A 366 -36.24 8.95 30.81
N VAL A 367 -35.30 7.98 30.82
CA VAL A 367 -35.55 6.65 31.44
C VAL A 367 -35.98 6.76 32.87
N GLU A 368 -35.29 7.54 33.68
CA GLU A 368 -35.61 7.68 35.12
C GLU A 368 -36.97 8.36 35.33
N ALA A 369 -37.26 9.45 34.61
CA ALA A 369 -38.55 10.12 34.67
C ALA A 369 -39.70 9.22 34.27
N THR A 370 -39.52 8.41 33.20
CA THR A 370 -40.55 7.47 32.73
C THR A 370 -40.74 6.31 33.70
N ARG A 371 -39.69 5.81 34.36
CA ARG A 371 -39.79 4.80 35.41
C ARG A 371 -40.60 5.31 36.62
N LEU A 372 -40.35 6.53 37.07
CA LEU A 372 -41.09 7.17 38.14
C LEU A 372 -42.59 7.38 37.77
N ALA A 373 -42.85 7.81 36.54
CA ALA A 373 -44.21 7.95 36.00
C ALA A 373 -44.95 6.62 35.94
N PHE A 374 -44.27 5.55 35.52
CA PHE A 374 -44.81 4.19 35.50
C PHE A 374 -45.13 3.70 36.91
N ALA A 375 -44.23 3.86 37.86
CA ALA A 375 -44.44 3.52 39.26
C ALA A 375 -45.65 4.28 39.88
N ALA A 376 -45.91 5.49 39.42
CA ALA A 376 -47.08 6.29 39.76
C ALA A 376 -48.35 5.96 38.98
N GLY A 377 -48.35 4.96 38.08
CA GLY A 377 -49.46 4.56 37.27
C GLY A 377 -49.88 5.56 36.16
N LYS A 378 -48.98 6.52 35.83
CA LYS A 378 -49.27 7.61 34.85
C LYS A 378 -49.00 7.24 33.41
N VAL A 379 -48.10 6.27 33.19
CA VAL A 379 -47.70 5.81 31.84
C VAL A 379 -47.73 4.28 31.80
N PRO A 380 -47.98 3.65 30.63
CA PRO A 380 -47.94 2.21 30.47
C PRO A 380 -46.48 1.70 30.43
N LEU A 381 -46.30 0.40 30.70
CA LEU A 381 -45.01 -0.28 30.65
C LEU A 381 -44.37 -0.19 29.23
N SER A 382 -45.21 -0.14 28.16
CA SER A 382 -44.73 0.01 26.79
C SER A 382 -43.89 1.28 26.56
N GLU A 383 -44.22 2.37 27.26
CA GLU A 383 -43.45 3.63 27.16
C GLU A 383 -42.10 3.50 27.85
N VAL A 384 -42.00 2.76 28.95
CA VAL A 384 -40.72 2.42 29.60
C VAL A 384 -39.84 1.61 28.67
N VAL A 385 -40.45 0.62 27.95
CA VAL A 385 -39.72 -0.20 26.91
C VAL A 385 -39.16 0.68 25.79
N ASP A 386 -40.00 1.58 25.24
CA ASP A 386 -39.60 2.44 24.12
C ASP A 386 -38.48 3.41 24.51
N VAL A 387 -38.54 4.00 25.69
CA VAL A 387 -37.47 4.91 26.20
C VAL A 387 -36.19 4.15 26.52
N GLN A 388 -36.31 2.93 27.05
CA GLN A 388 -35.13 2.08 27.32
C GLN A 388 -34.44 1.68 26.01
N LYS A 389 -35.21 1.31 24.97
CA LYS A 389 -34.69 1.05 23.63
C LYS A 389 -33.92 2.26 23.09
N MET A 390 -34.47 3.47 23.24
CA MET A 390 -33.80 4.71 22.81
C MET A 390 -32.46 4.91 23.51
N ARG A 391 -32.40 4.65 24.83
CA ARG A 391 -31.13 4.76 25.58
C ARG A 391 -30.08 3.75 25.08
N LEU A 392 -30.47 2.48 24.89
CA LEU A 392 -29.57 1.45 24.39
C LEU A 392 -29.03 1.80 23.00
N GLN A 393 -29.91 2.32 22.13
CA GLN A 393 -29.49 2.80 20.81
C GLN A 393 -28.50 3.96 20.91
N THR A 394 -28.67 4.89 21.88
CA THR A 394 -27.72 5.99 22.08
C THR A 394 -26.33 5.49 22.46
N GLU A 395 -26.18 4.44 23.28
CA GLU A 395 -24.88 3.86 23.62
C GLU A 395 -24.20 3.21 22.40
N VAL A 396 -24.97 2.49 21.57
CA VAL A 396 -24.48 1.91 20.29
C VAL A 396 -24.03 3.03 19.35
N ASP A 397 -24.79 4.11 19.24
CA ASP A 397 -24.46 5.26 18.39
C ASP A 397 -23.18 5.99 18.86
N ILE A 398 -22.93 6.05 20.18
CA ILE A 398 -21.67 6.58 20.75
C ILE A 398 -20.48 5.68 20.34
N ALA A 399 -20.62 4.36 20.48
CA ALA A 399 -19.58 3.42 20.08
C ALA A 399 -19.25 3.54 18.60
N ARG A 400 -20.28 3.60 17.75
CA ARG A 400 -20.14 3.81 16.30
C ARG A 400 -19.45 5.14 16.00
N ALA A 401 -19.91 6.25 16.58
CA ALA A 401 -19.31 7.56 16.37
C ALA A 401 -17.85 7.64 16.85
N THR A 402 -17.50 6.89 17.89
CA THR A 402 -16.09 6.76 18.34
C THR A 402 -15.26 6.06 17.30
N GLY A 403 -15.74 4.96 16.74
CA GLY A 403 -15.06 4.26 15.65
C GLY A 403 -14.95 5.09 14.35
N ASP A 404 -16.01 5.82 14.00
CA ASP A 404 -16.03 6.75 12.87
C ASP A 404 -14.94 7.84 13.04
N ALA A 405 -14.73 8.32 14.27
CA ALA A 405 -13.68 9.30 14.57
C ALA A 405 -12.27 8.72 14.37
N ASP A 406 -12.03 7.46 14.75
CA ASP A 406 -10.76 6.78 14.52
C ASP A 406 -10.47 6.59 13.02
N ILE A 407 -11.49 6.22 12.25
CA ILE A 407 -11.39 6.08 10.79
C ILE A 407 -11.09 7.44 10.14
N ALA A 408 -11.80 8.48 10.55
CA ALA A 408 -11.59 9.83 10.03
C ALA A 408 -10.20 10.38 10.40
N TRP A 409 -9.69 10.02 11.58
CA TRP A 409 -8.32 10.36 12.00
C TRP A 409 -7.28 9.66 11.13
N ALA A 410 -7.41 8.36 10.90
CA ALA A 410 -6.51 7.62 10.03
C ALA A 410 -6.53 8.15 8.58
N ALA A 411 -7.69 8.62 8.11
CA ALA A 411 -7.82 9.27 6.80
C ALA A 411 -7.07 10.61 6.75
N LEU A 412 -7.12 11.42 7.83
CA LEU A 412 -6.37 12.68 7.91
C LEU A 412 -4.86 12.44 7.92
N GLU A 413 -4.37 11.46 8.69
CA GLU A 413 -2.95 11.08 8.69
C GLU A 413 -2.47 10.62 7.32
N SER A 414 -3.31 9.87 6.60
CA SER A 414 -3.03 9.47 5.22
C SER A 414 -2.93 10.68 4.29
N ALA A 415 -3.85 11.65 4.42
CA ALA A 415 -3.89 12.85 3.58
C ALA A 415 -2.71 13.81 3.83
N VAL A 416 -2.23 13.89 5.07
CA VAL A 416 -1.04 14.70 5.43
C VAL A 416 0.26 13.97 5.04
N GLY A 417 0.24 12.65 4.99
CA GLY A 417 1.39 11.82 4.61
C GLY A 417 2.28 11.43 5.77
N ARG A 418 1.84 11.60 7.03
CA ARG A 418 2.56 11.15 8.22
C ARG A 418 1.63 10.87 9.41
N ASP A 419 2.19 10.26 10.46
CA ASP A 419 1.54 10.10 11.75
C ASP A 419 1.37 11.44 12.45
N LEU A 420 0.15 11.75 12.91
CA LEU A 420 -0.19 12.94 13.68
C LEU A 420 -0.45 12.63 15.16
N ARG A 421 -0.63 11.35 15.50
CA ARG A 421 -0.79 10.94 16.89
C ARG A 421 0.57 10.89 17.57
N PRO A 422 0.69 11.40 18.81
CA PRO A 422 1.92 11.23 19.60
C PRO A 422 2.16 9.73 19.84
N PRO A 423 3.44 9.28 19.82
CA PRO A 423 3.76 7.93 20.24
C PRO A 423 3.25 7.71 21.68
N LYS A 424 2.68 6.54 21.97
CA LYS A 424 2.40 6.14 23.35
C LYS A 424 3.74 6.08 24.11
N GLU A 425 3.88 6.86 25.19
CA GLU A 425 5.00 6.76 26.11
C GLU A 425 5.00 5.42 26.85
#